data_457faad51f17c45685d2eda2b967431d
#
_entry.id   457faad51f17c45685d2eda2b967431d
#
_cell.length_a   1.000
_cell.length_b   1.000
_cell.length_c   1.000
_cell.angle_alpha   90.00
_cell.angle_beta   90.00
_cell.angle_gamma   90.00
#
_symmetry.space_group_name_H-M   'P 1'
#
loop_
_entity.id
_entity.type
_entity.pdbx_description
1 polymer ?
#
loop_
_entity_poly.entity_id
_entity_poly.type
_entity_poly.pdbx_seq_one_letter_code
_entity_poly.pdbx_strand_id
1 'polypeptide(L)'
;MEGYRTNIVCKIVKLTKRQLDYWDRSHFMKPSISEASGYGSVRLYSFIDLIQLKVAKTLKDHGVSVQKMRKSLNFLKKHRPEIEKPMAELKFITDGESIFVLTSDKKVVLDTLRKQFVFSIALDKIFEELNGELKKFAEDRKYTVDVKRQKYVVVLHPAIEGGYWVECPTLPGCASQGDSIEETLDMIKDAIRGHLEVLKENEKLQAKNHQKAKIA
;
A
#
# COMPACT_ATOMS: atom_id res chain seq x y z
N MET A 1 -14.46 4.25 1.37
CA MET A 1 -13.62 3.24 2.05
C MET A 1 -12.26 3.26 1.36
N GLU A 2 -11.20 3.56 2.10
CA GLU A 2 -9.85 3.62 1.53
C GLU A 2 -9.40 2.24 1.08
N GLY A 3 -8.92 2.14 -0.15
CA GLY A 3 -8.45 0.89 -0.75
C GLY A 3 -6.97 0.97 -1.13
N TYR A 4 -6.23 -0.11 -0.90
CA TYR A 4 -4.80 -0.21 -1.18
C TYR A 4 -4.56 -1.01 -2.46
N ARG A 5 -3.85 -0.43 -3.44
CA ARG A 5 -3.48 -1.11 -4.69
C ARG A 5 -2.41 -2.19 -4.46
N THR A 6 -2.36 -3.16 -5.35
CA THR A 6 -1.45 -4.33 -5.33
C THR A 6 0.02 -3.95 -5.04
N ASN A 7 0.54 -2.89 -5.64
CA ASN A 7 1.93 -2.46 -5.45
C ASN A 7 2.23 -2.00 -4.02
N ILE A 8 1.28 -1.30 -3.38
CA ILE A 8 1.35 -0.86 -1.98
C ILE A 8 1.27 -2.07 -1.06
N VAL A 9 0.28 -2.94 -1.28
CA VAL A 9 0.12 -4.19 -0.51
C VAL A 9 1.40 -5.02 -0.54
N CYS A 10 2.00 -5.20 -1.72
CA CYS A 10 3.26 -5.93 -1.86
C CYS A 10 4.40 -5.33 -1.03
N LYS A 11 4.54 -4.00 -1.02
CA LYS A 11 5.58 -3.31 -0.24
C LYS A 11 5.36 -3.44 1.25
N ILE A 12 4.13 -3.21 1.73
CA ILE A 12 3.79 -3.20 3.17
C ILE A 12 3.80 -4.61 3.76
N VAL A 13 3.14 -5.56 3.09
CA VAL A 13 3.03 -6.95 3.57
C VAL A 13 4.30 -7.76 3.27
N LYS A 14 5.20 -7.23 2.41
CA LYS A 14 6.42 -7.92 1.94
C LYS A 14 6.11 -9.20 1.17
N LEU A 15 5.08 -9.16 0.34
CA LEU A 15 4.74 -10.20 -0.62
C LEU A 15 5.20 -9.78 -2.02
N THR A 16 5.63 -10.76 -2.83
CA THR A 16 5.85 -10.50 -4.25
C THR A 16 4.51 -10.38 -4.99
N LYS A 17 4.47 -9.60 -6.07
CA LYS A 17 3.29 -9.49 -6.93
C LYS A 17 2.80 -10.86 -7.41
N ARG A 18 3.73 -11.77 -7.76
CA ARG A 18 3.43 -13.15 -8.16
C ARG A 18 2.77 -13.97 -7.06
N GLN A 19 3.21 -13.81 -5.80
CA GLN A 19 2.61 -14.50 -4.66
C GLN A 19 1.18 -14.00 -4.41
N LEU A 20 0.99 -12.69 -4.41
CA LEU A 20 -0.32 -12.07 -4.20
C LEU A 20 -1.30 -12.48 -5.32
N ASP A 21 -0.85 -12.48 -6.57
CA ASP A 21 -1.61 -12.93 -7.73
C ASP A 21 -2.00 -14.42 -7.63
N TYR A 22 -1.07 -15.27 -7.21
CA TYR A 22 -1.36 -16.69 -6.98
C TYR A 22 -2.38 -16.89 -5.85
N TRP A 23 -2.30 -16.13 -4.75
CA TRP A 23 -3.24 -16.24 -3.63
C TRP A 23 -4.65 -15.82 -4.03
N ASP A 24 -4.78 -14.79 -4.84
CA ASP A 24 -6.05 -14.33 -5.39
C ASP A 24 -6.64 -15.36 -6.36
N ARG A 25 -5.92 -15.75 -7.42
CA ARG A 25 -6.38 -16.73 -8.41
C ARG A 25 -6.74 -18.09 -7.81
N SER A 26 -6.02 -18.51 -6.78
CA SER A 26 -6.30 -19.75 -6.06
C SER A 26 -7.43 -19.63 -5.04
N HIS A 27 -8.08 -18.48 -4.96
CA HIS A 27 -9.15 -18.16 -3.99
C HIS A 27 -8.73 -18.36 -2.53
N PHE A 28 -7.44 -18.21 -2.24
CA PHE A 28 -6.93 -18.29 -0.88
C PHE A 28 -7.14 -16.98 -0.13
N MET A 29 -6.75 -15.85 -0.74
CA MET A 29 -6.95 -14.49 -0.24
C MET A 29 -7.33 -13.58 -1.41
N LYS A 30 -8.51 -13.00 -1.36
CA LYS A 30 -9.05 -12.09 -2.37
C LYS A 30 -9.12 -10.66 -1.84
N PRO A 31 -8.98 -9.65 -2.71
CA PRO A 31 -9.26 -8.27 -2.33
C PRO A 31 -10.75 -8.10 -2.00
N SER A 32 -11.07 -7.41 -0.91
CA SER A 32 -12.45 -7.25 -0.46
C SER A 32 -13.15 -6.01 -1.01
N ILE A 33 -12.41 -5.04 -1.56
CA ILE A 33 -12.99 -3.80 -2.10
C ILE A 33 -13.25 -3.91 -3.59
N SER A 34 -12.25 -4.34 -4.38
CA SER A 34 -12.40 -4.52 -5.82
C SER A 34 -11.53 -5.67 -6.33
N GLU A 35 -12.15 -6.66 -6.97
CA GLU A 35 -11.45 -7.72 -7.70
C GLU A 35 -11.07 -7.23 -9.11
N ALA A 36 -9.99 -7.77 -9.67
CA ALA A 36 -9.64 -7.49 -11.07
C ALA A 36 -10.58 -8.26 -12.02
N SER A 37 -11.30 -7.53 -12.86
CA SER A 37 -12.25 -8.09 -13.83
C SER A 37 -11.88 -7.69 -15.26
N GLY A 38 -10.68 -8.08 -15.75
CA GLY A 38 -10.22 -7.82 -17.11
C GLY A 38 -9.06 -6.83 -17.23
N TYR A 39 -8.72 -6.46 -18.47
CA TYR A 39 -7.60 -5.57 -18.77
C TYR A 39 -7.86 -4.16 -18.23
N GLY A 40 -6.89 -3.62 -17.50
CA GLY A 40 -6.99 -2.29 -16.90
C GLY A 40 -7.70 -2.21 -15.55
N SER A 41 -8.30 -3.30 -15.06
CA SER A 41 -8.94 -3.31 -13.75
C SER A 41 -7.90 -3.37 -12.60
N VAL A 42 -8.20 -2.66 -11.50
CA VAL A 42 -7.30 -2.53 -10.36
C VAL A 42 -7.87 -3.28 -9.16
N ARG A 43 -7.04 -4.13 -8.54
CA ARG A 43 -7.38 -4.75 -7.25
C ARG A 43 -7.21 -3.75 -6.14
N LEU A 44 -8.24 -3.65 -5.30
CA LEU A 44 -8.23 -2.80 -4.09
C LEU A 44 -8.48 -3.66 -2.85
N TYR A 45 -7.56 -3.55 -1.92
CA TYR A 45 -7.53 -4.28 -0.65
C TYR A 45 -7.90 -3.36 0.50
N SER A 46 -8.71 -3.84 1.44
CA SER A 46 -8.99 -3.13 2.68
C SER A 46 -7.84 -3.30 3.69
N PHE A 47 -7.84 -2.48 4.75
CA PHE A 47 -6.88 -2.64 5.85
C PHE A 47 -6.98 -4.03 6.51
N ILE A 48 -8.20 -4.56 6.64
CA ILE A 48 -8.42 -5.92 7.17
C ILE A 48 -7.81 -6.98 6.24
N ASP A 49 -7.85 -6.78 4.92
CA ASP A 49 -7.17 -7.68 3.99
C ASP A 49 -5.65 -7.65 4.19
N LEU A 50 -5.06 -6.47 4.47
CA LEU A 50 -3.63 -6.36 4.78
C LEU A 50 -3.27 -7.16 6.03
N ILE A 51 -4.10 -7.11 7.09
CA ILE A 51 -3.91 -7.92 8.30
C ILE A 51 -3.92 -9.41 7.95
N GLN A 52 -4.93 -9.88 7.22
CA GLN A 52 -5.02 -11.29 6.81
C GLN A 52 -3.82 -11.74 5.97
N LEU A 53 -3.42 -10.92 4.99
CA LEU A 53 -2.26 -11.20 4.15
C LEU A 53 -0.97 -11.24 4.97
N LYS A 54 -0.81 -10.34 5.94
CA LYS A 54 0.37 -10.31 6.82
C LYS A 54 0.43 -11.53 7.74
N VAL A 55 -0.69 -11.94 8.34
CA VAL A 55 -0.80 -13.17 9.13
C VAL A 55 -0.45 -14.39 8.28
N ALA A 56 -1.03 -14.52 7.09
CA ALA A 56 -0.74 -15.61 6.17
C ALA A 56 0.73 -15.63 5.75
N LYS A 57 1.33 -14.45 5.49
CA LYS A 57 2.76 -14.32 5.18
C LYS A 57 3.62 -14.77 6.36
N THR A 58 3.30 -14.36 7.57
CA THR A 58 4.00 -14.75 8.80
C THR A 58 3.94 -16.25 9.01
N LEU A 59 2.76 -16.87 8.89
CA LEU A 59 2.61 -18.34 8.96
C LEU A 59 3.47 -19.05 7.91
N LYS A 60 3.47 -18.55 6.68
CA LYS A 60 4.29 -19.10 5.60
C LYS A 60 5.78 -19.01 5.90
N ASP A 61 6.25 -17.90 6.45
CA ASP A 61 7.66 -17.69 6.82
C ASP A 61 8.10 -18.64 7.95
N HIS A 62 7.15 -19.09 8.78
CA HIS A 62 7.36 -20.12 9.81
C HIS A 62 7.08 -21.55 9.32
N GLY A 63 7.14 -21.80 8.01
CA GLY A 63 7.09 -23.15 7.42
C GLY A 63 5.69 -23.67 7.08
N VAL A 64 4.62 -22.95 7.43
CA VAL A 64 3.26 -23.40 7.14
C VAL A 64 2.92 -23.23 5.65
N SER A 65 2.56 -24.31 4.99
CA SER A 65 2.16 -24.28 3.57
C SER A 65 0.78 -23.61 3.37
N VAL A 66 0.59 -22.98 2.21
CA VAL A 66 -0.70 -22.37 1.83
C VAL A 66 -1.84 -23.42 1.85
N GLN A 67 -1.53 -24.66 1.51
CA GLN A 67 -2.51 -25.75 1.54
C GLN A 67 -2.98 -26.07 2.96
N LYS A 68 -2.06 -26.10 3.94
CA LYS A 68 -2.40 -26.27 5.37
C LYS A 68 -3.24 -25.11 5.87
N MET A 69 -2.85 -23.86 5.56
CA MET A 69 -3.64 -22.66 5.91
C MET A 69 -5.06 -22.74 5.35
N ARG A 70 -5.20 -23.14 4.07
CA ARG A 70 -6.52 -23.29 3.43
C ARG A 70 -7.39 -24.34 4.11
N LYS A 71 -6.81 -25.51 4.46
CA LYS A 71 -7.55 -26.55 5.21
C LYS A 71 -8.05 -26.02 6.55
N SER A 72 -7.21 -25.31 7.29
CA SER A 72 -7.57 -24.70 8.57
C SER A 72 -8.66 -23.64 8.44
N LEU A 73 -8.58 -22.78 7.42
CA LEU A 73 -9.62 -21.77 7.14
C LEU A 73 -10.95 -22.41 6.77
N ASN A 74 -10.92 -23.45 5.94
CA ASN A 74 -12.15 -24.19 5.57
C ASN A 74 -12.77 -24.89 6.78
N PHE A 75 -11.95 -25.44 7.66
CA PHE A 75 -12.42 -26.00 8.91
C PHE A 75 -13.08 -24.95 9.81
N LEU A 76 -12.42 -23.79 9.98
CA LEU A 76 -12.97 -22.68 10.77
C LEU A 76 -14.30 -22.18 10.18
N LYS A 77 -14.37 -21.95 8.87
CA LYS A 77 -15.63 -21.54 8.21
C LYS A 77 -16.78 -22.52 8.43
N LYS A 78 -16.48 -23.81 8.50
CA LYS A 78 -17.50 -24.84 8.74
C LYS A 78 -18.00 -24.89 10.19
N HIS A 79 -17.09 -24.70 11.16
CA HIS A 79 -17.39 -24.90 12.58
C HIS A 79 -17.63 -23.60 13.35
N ARG A 80 -17.21 -22.46 12.80
CA ARG A 80 -17.33 -21.10 13.37
C ARG A 80 -17.74 -20.12 12.26
N PRO A 81 -18.92 -20.32 11.65
CA PRO A 81 -19.37 -19.51 10.50
C PRO A 81 -19.57 -18.02 10.85
N GLU A 82 -19.71 -17.70 12.15
CA GLU A 82 -19.78 -16.34 12.66
C GLU A 82 -18.49 -15.53 12.48
N ILE A 83 -17.37 -16.21 12.25
CA ILE A 83 -16.07 -15.56 12.04
C ILE A 83 -15.82 -15.38 10.53
N GLU A 84 -16.08 -14.18 10.04
CA GLU A 84 -15.98 -13.89 8.59
C GLU A 84 -14.53 -13.85 8.11
N LYS A 85 -13.65 -13.22 8.91
CA LYS A 85 -12.24 -13.01 8.57
C LYS A 85 -11.28 -13.63 9.61
N PRO A 86 -11.20 -14.97 9.67
CA PRO A 86 -10.51 -15.68 10.76
C PRO A 86 -9.06 -15.23 10.99
N MET A 87 -8.32 -14.93 9.91
CA MET A 87 -6.91 -14.50 10.04
C MET A 87 -6.75 -13.08 10.59
N ALA A 88 -7.79 -12.26 10.59
CA ALA A 88 -7.78 -10.93 11.21
C ALA A 88 -8.39 -10.92 12.61
N GLU A 89 -9.18 -11.93 12.95
CA GLU A 89 -9.96 -11.96 14.18
C GLU A 89 -9.40 -12.92 15.24
N LEU A 90 -8.71 -13.99 14.80
CA LEU A 90 -8.21 -15.04 15.67
C LEU A 90 -6.70 -14.96 15.87
N LYS A 91 -6.26 -15.31 17.08
CA LYS A 91 -4.84 -15.51 17.38
C LYS A 91 -4.41 -16.91 16.94
N PHE A 92 -3.34 -16.98 16.19
CA PHE A 92 -2.77 -18.23 15.68
C PHE A 92 -1.46 -18.55 16.37
N ILE A 93 -1.22 -19.84 16.58
CA ILE A 93 0.03 -20.39 17.07
C ILE A 93 0.47 -21.47 16.07
N THR A 94 1.75 -21.57 15.81
CA THR A 94 2.30 -22.62 14.92
C THR A 94 3.63 -23.16 15.43
N ASP A 95 3.87 -24.44 15.21
CA ASP A 95 5.15 -25.13 15.38
C ASP A 95 5.87 -25.31 14.01
N GLY A 96 5.37 -24.68 12.95
CA GLY A 96 5.85 -24.86 11.57
C GLY A 96 5.12 -25.98 10.82
N GLU A 97 4.60 -26.98 11.52
CA GLU A 97 3.85 -28.08 10.91
C GLU A 97 2.34 -27.97 11.08
N SER A 98 1.90 -27.49 12.24
CA SER A 98 0.48 -27.36 12.60
C SER A 98 0.10 -25.92 12.86
N ILE A 99 -1.19 -25.62 12.71
CA ILE A 99 -1.78 -24.33 13.06
C ILE A 99 -2.77 -24.57 14.19
N PHE A 100 -2.58 -23.88 15.29
CA PHE A 100 -3.47 -23.89 16.42
C PHE A 100 -4.17 -22.52 16.51
N VAL A 101 -5.44 -22.52 16.86
CA VAL A 101 -6.21 -21.31 17.13
C VAL A 101 -6.32 -21.14 18.64
N LEU A 102 -5.91 -19.97 19.12
CA LEU A 102 -6.12 -19.61 20.51
C LEU A 102 -7.62 -19.34 20.74
N THR A 103 -8.26 -20.24 21.48
CA THR A 103 -9.59 -20.01 21.99
C THR A 103 -9.54 -19.33 23.37
N SER A 104 -10.66 -18.86 23.86
CA SER A 104 -10.80 -18.31 25.22
C SER A 104 -10.55 -19.35 26.32
N ASP A 105 -10.51 -20.63 25.97
CA ASP A 105 -10.23 -21.69 26.94
C ASP A 105 -8.72 -21.86 27.13
N LYS A 106 -8.22 -21.23 28.20
CA LYS A 106 -6.79 -21.23 28.56
C LYS A 106 -6.22 -22.63 28.85
N LYS A 107 -7.06 -23.59 29.22
CA LYS A 107 -6.63 -24.94 29.61
C LYS A 107 -6.19 -25.77 28.41
N VAL A 108 -6.93 -25.69 27.30
CA VAL A 108 -6.60 -26.38 26.03
C VAL A 108 -5.29 -25.86 25.44
N VAL A 109 -5.04 -24.55 25.55
CA VAL A 109 -3.80 -23.92 25.07
C VAL A 109 -2.58 -24.38 25.86
N LEU A 110 -2.68 -24.45 27.17
CA LEU A 110 -1.56 -24.83 28.04
C LEU A 110 -1.11 -26.28 27.87
N ASP A 111 -2.03 -27.22 27.63
CA ASP A 111 -1.68 -28.63 27.42
C ASP A 111 -1.03 -28.88 26.06
N THR A 112 -1.37 -28.06 25.06
CA THR A 112 -0.75 -28.11 23.72
C THR A 112 0.66 -27.49 23.73
N LEU A 113 0.87 -26.40 24.48
CA LEU A 113 2.13 -25.67 24.57
C LEU A 113 3.24 -26.42 25.34
N ARG A 114 2.91 -27.36 26.20
CA ARG A 114 3.90 -28.09 27.03
C ARG A 114 4.80 -29.04 26.25
N LYS A 115 4.49 -29.36 25.00
CA LYS A 115 5.18 -30.40 24.22
C LYS A 115 5.93 -29.92 22.98
N GLN A 116 5.79 -28.65 22.57
CA GLN A 116 6.40 -28.16 21.33
C GLN A 116 6.81 -26.68 21.42
N PHE A 117 7.89 -26.29 20.69
CA PHE A 117 8.22 -24.88 20.45
C PHE A 117 7.14 -24.26 19.57
N VAL A 118 6.31 -23.43 20.15
CA VAL A 118 5.16 -22.83 19.48
C VAL A 118 5.41 -21.35 19.28
N PHE A 119 5.28 -20.90 18.03
CA PHE A 119 5.40 -19.49 17.68
C PHE A 119 4.01 -18.83 17.70
N SER A 120 3.84 -17.85 18.58
CA SER A 120 2.60 -17.08 18.69
C SER A 120 2.61 -15.88 17.75
N ILE A 121 1.57 -15.72 16.95
CA ILE A 121 1.37 -14.55 16.11
C ILE A 121 0.56 -13.53 16.91
N ALA A 122 1.22 -12.45 17.32
CA ALA A 122 0.60 -11.35 18.02
C ALA A 122 -0.07 -10.41 17.02
N LEU A 123 -1.41 -10.43 16.92
CA LEU A 123 -2.16 -9.55 16.02
C LEU A 123 -1.92 -8.07 16.34
N ASP A 124 -1.77 -7.72 17.61
CA ASP A 124 -1.50 -6.34 18.03
C ASP A 124 -0.20 -5.81 17.41
N LYS A 125 0.87 -6.63 17.40
CA LYS A 125 2.14 -6.28 16.73
C LYS A 125 2.00 -6.13 15.21
N ILE A 126 1.21 -6.99 14.59
CA ILE A 126 0.91 -6.90 13.15
C ILE A 126 0.17 -5.61 12.84
N PHE A 127 -0.81 -5.26 13.67
CA PHE A 127 -1.58 -4.03 13.51
C PHE A 127 -0.69 -2.78 13.66
N GLU A 128 0.18 -2.74 14.68
CA GLU A 128 1.13 -1.66 14.89
C GLU A 128 2.16 -1.55 13.75
N GLU A 129 2.69 -2.69 13.29
CA GLU A 129 3.63 -2.75 12.16
C GLU A 129 2.99 -2.21 10.87
N LEU A 130 1.78 -2.67 10.54
CA LEU A 130 1.06 -2.22 9.35
C LEU A 130 0.75 -0.72 9.40
N ASN A 131 0.28 -0.22 10.54
CA ASN A 131 0.03 1.21 10.73
C ASN A 131 1.32 2.03 10.62
N GLY A 132 2.44 1.54 11.19
CA GLY A 132 3.74 2.17 11.08
C GLY A 132 4.25 2.24 9.63
N GLU A 133 4.12 1.15 8.88
CA GLU A 133 4.49 1.11 7.47
C GLU A 133 3.59 2.02 6.61
N LEU A 134 2.28 2.04 6.86
CA LEU A 134 1.34 2.93 6.17
C LEU A 134 1.66 4.41 6.44
N LYS A 135 1.96 4.77 7.70
CA LYS A 135 2.38 6.15 8.04
C LYS A 135 3.65 6.55 7.29
N LYS A 136 4.69 5.69 7.31
CA LYS A 136 5.93 5.95 6.55
C LYS A 136 5.68 6.05 5.05
N PHE A 137 4.73 5.28 4.53
CA PHE A 137 4.35 5.35 3.12
C PHE A 137 3.59 6.63 2.79
N ALA A 138 2.80 7.15 3.74
CA ALA A 138 2.01 8.38 3.58
C ALA A 138 2.82 9.67 3.84
N GLU A 139 4.09 9.57 4.28
CA GLU A 139 4.92 10.76 4.53
C GLU A 139 5.32 11.47 3.24
N ASP A 140 5.13 12.78 3.24
CA ASP A 140 5.59 13.66 2.17
C ASP A 140 7.11 13.68 2.08
N ARG A 141 7.64 13.71 0.88
CA ARG A 141 9.09 13.71 0.63
C ARG A 141 9.50 14.90 -0.20
N LYS A 142 10.52 15.61 0.23
CA LYS A 142 11.10 16.71 -0.52
C LYS A 142 12.22 16.22 -1.43
N TYR A 143 12.15 16.63 -2.68
CA TYR A 143 13.20 16.39 -3.68
C TYR A 143 13.65 17.71 -4.29
N THR A 144 14.86 17.73 -4.82
CA THR A 144 15.36 18.85 -5.61
C THR A 144 15.50 18.38 -7.06
N VAL A 145 14.87 19.11 -7.96
CA VAL A 145 14.96 18.84 -9.43
C VAL A 145 15.63 20.00 -10.14
N ASP A 146 16.44 19.68 -11.12
CA ASP A 146 17.13 20.66 -11.96
C ASP A 146 16.34 20.90 -13.27
N VAL A 147 15.90 22.13 -13.49
CA VAL A 147 15.20 22.55 -14.71
C VAL A 147 15.81 23.85 -15.23
N LYS A 148 16.27 23.82 -16.49
CA LYS A 148 16.91 24.99 -17.14
C LYS A 148 18.05 25.62 -16.30
N ARG A 149 18.88 24.78 -15.67
CA ARG A 149 20.02 25.14 -14.77
C ARG A 149 19.61 25.85 -13.48
N GLN A 150 18.35 25.76 -13.10
CA GLN A 150 17.84 26.26 -11.83
C GLN A 150 17.29 25.10 -11.00
N LYS A 151 17.50 25.14 -9.68
CA LYS A 151 17.05 24.12 -8.75
C LYS A 151 15.69 24.49 -8.18
N TYR A 152 14.77 23.53 -8.23
CA TYR A 152 13.42 23.65 -7.66
C TYR A 152 13.23 22.58 -6.59
N VAL A 153 12.74 22.98 -5.43
CA VAL A 153 12.30 22.04 -4.40
C VAL A 153 10.86 21.63 -4.72
N VAL A 154 10.64 20.33 -4.82
CA VAL A 154 9.32 19.75 -5.06
C VAL A 154 8.92 18.87 -3.89
N VAL A 155 7.63 18.82 -3.56
CA VAL A 155 7.08 17.97 -2.50
C VAL A 155 6.29 16.86 -3.15
N LEU A 156 6.73 15.65 -2.90
CA LEU A 156 6.11 14.42 -3.41
C LEU A 156 5.24 13.82 -2.33
N HIS A 157 3.99 13.59 -2.67
CA HIS A 157 2.94 13.04 -1.83
C HIS A 157 2.55 11.65 -2.31
N PRO A 158 2.68 10.61 -1.49
CA PRO A 158 2.20 9.29 -1.84
C PRO A 158 0.67 9.27 -1.89
N ALA A 159 0.09 8.66 -2.92
CA ALA A 159 -1.34 8.42 -2.99
C ALA A 159 -1.69 7.05 -2.36
N ILE A 160 -2.69 7.03 -1.48
CA ILE A 160 -3.16 5.80 -0.79
C ILE A 160 -3.62 4.74 -1.80
N GLU A 161 -4.21 5.17 -2.88
CA GLU A 161 -4.65 4.30 -3.97
C GLU A 161 -3.50 3.77 -4.84
N GLY A 162 -2.31 4.31 -4.69
CA GLY A 162 -1.10 3.96 -5.44
C GLY A 162 -0.62 5.07 -6.36
N GLY A 163 0.69 5.07 -6.63
CA GLY A 163 1.36 6.16 -7.32
C GLY A 163 1.71 7.33 -6.40
N TYR A 164 2.02 8.46 -7.01
CA TYR A 164 2.46 9.68 -6.34
C TYR A 164 1.92 10.89 -7.08
N TRP A 165 1.62 11.96 -6.34
CA TRP A 165 1.49 13.28 -6.92
C TRP A 165 2.58 14.20 -6.34
N VAL A 166 2.91 15.24 -7.06
CA VAL A 166 4.03 16.12 -6.72
C VAL A 166 3.65 17.56 -7.05
N GLU A 167 4.05 18.49 -6.21
CA GLU A 167 3.89 19.91 -6.44
C GLU A 167 5.21 20.66 -6.31
N CYS A 168 5.28 21.80 -6.95
CA CYS A 168 6.37 22.75 -6.82
C CYS A 168 5.89 23.98 -6.03
N PRO A 169 6.13 24.08 -4.72
CA PRO A 169 5.60 25.18 -3.90
C PRO A 169 6.05 26.58 -4.34
N THR A 170 7.21 26.68 -5.01
CA THR A 170 7.72 27.96 -5.55
C THR A 170 7.03 28.39 -6.84
N LEU A 171 6.23 27.51 -7.45
CA LEU A 171 5.47 27.77 -8.66
C LEU A 171 3.99 27.37 -8.44
N PRO A 172 3.16 28.26 -7.89
CA PRO A 172 1.77 27.93 -7.54
C PRO A 172 1.00 27.37 -8.74
N GLY A 173 0.30 26.25 -8.52
CA GLY A 173 -0.44 25.55 -9.56
C GLY A 173 0.40 24.61 -10.43
N CYS A 174 1.71 24.52 -10.21
CA CYS A 174 2.58 23.55 -10.90
C CYS A 174 2.59 22.23 -10.13
N ALA A 175 1.82 21.25 -10.60
CA ALA A 175 1.73 19.91 -10.03
C ALA A 175 1.73 18.86 -11.14
N SER A 176 2.06 17.60 -10.76
CA SER A 176 2.03 16.46 -11.65
C SER A 176 1.80 15.16 -10.87
N GLN A 177 1.69 14.03 -11.56
CA GLN A 177 1.49 12.72 -10.96
C GLN A 177 2.19 11.62 -11.77
N GLY A 178 2.42 10.45 -11.14
CA GLY A 178 3.00 9.28 -11.80
C GLY A 178 2.84 8.02 -10.95
N ASP A 179 3.10 6.87 -11.55
CA ASP A 179 2.99 5.56 -10.88
C ASP A 179 4.25 5.21 -10.06
N SER A 180 5.37 5.85 -10.36
CA SER A 180 6.64 5.69 -9.63
C SER A 180 7.24 7.04 -9.24
N ILE A 181 8.17 7.03 -8.27
CA ILE A 181 8.88 8.25 -7.86
C ILE A 181 9.66 8.84 -9.04
N GLU A 182 10.36 8.00 -9.80
CA GLU A 182 11.17 8.43 -10.96
C GLU A 182 10.28 9.10 -12.00
N GLU A 183 9.22 8.44 -12.41
CA GLU A 183 8.26 8.99 -13.37
C GLU A 183 7.64 10.30 -12.87
N THR A 184 7.21 10.34 -11.61
CA THR A 184 6.61 11.54 -11.02
C THR A 184 7.59 12.71 -11.01
N LEU A 185 8.87 12.45 -10.69
CA LEU A 185 9.92 13.48 -10.72
C LEU A 185 10.26 13.94 -12.17
N ASP A 186 10.15 13.09 -13.15
CA ASP A 186 10.34 13.48 -14.54
C ASP A 186 9.13 14.30 -15.05
N MET A 187 7.92 13.87 -14.72
CA MET A 187 6.70 14.60 -15.07
C MET A 187 6.66 16.01 -14.47
N ILE A 188 7.10 16.20 -13.22
CA ILE A 188 7.14 17.55 -12.63
C ILE A 188 8.20 18.45 -13.26
N LYS A 189 9.33 17.89 -13.72
CA LYS A 189 10.33 18.69 -14.48
C LYS A 189 9.73 19.23 -15.77
N ASP A 190 8.92 18.44 -16.47
CA ASP A 190 8.23 18.86 -17.68
C ASP A 190 7.14 19.89 -17.38
N ALA A 191 6.36 19.68 -16.31
CA ALA A 191 5.37 20.65 -15.85
C ALA A 191 6.02 22.01 -15.47
N ILE A 192 7.16 22.01 -14.76
CA ILE A 192 7.93 23.22 -14.45
C ILE A 192 8.39 23.93 -15.72
N ARG A 193 8.89 23.19 -16.73
CA ARG A 193 9.32 23.78 -18.01
C ARG A 193 8.17 24.53 -18.69
N GLY A 194 7.02 23.89 -18.82
CA GLY A 194 5.81 24.48 -19.41
C GLY A 194 5.32 25.68 -18.63
N HIS A 195 5.28 25.58 -17.29
CA HIS A 195 4.85 26.67 -16.42
C HIS A 195 5.75 27.91 -16.57
N LEU A 196 7.07 27.71 -16.64
CA LEU A 196 8.03 28.81 -16.85
C LEU A 196 7.90 29.45 -18.26
N GLU A 197 7.49 28.70 -19.26
CA GLU A 197 7.23 29.24 -20.62
C GLU A 197 6.01 30.13 -20.62
N VAL A 198 4.92 29.70 -19.99
CA VAL A 198 3.70 30.49 -19.86
C VAL A 198 3.95 31.79 -19.06
N LEU A 199 4.72 31.74 -17.98
CA LEU A 199 5.08 32.95 -17.22
C LEU A 199 5.85 33.95 -18.09
N LYS A 200 6.83 33.49 -18.87
CA LYS A 200 7.59 34.36 -19.79
C LYS A 200 6.73 34.95 -20.90
N GLU A 201 5.78 34.20 -21.42
CA GLU A 201 4.84 34.71 -22.42
C GLU A 201 3.91 35.81 -21.84
N ASN A 202 3.40 35.56 -20.63
CA ASN A 202 2.55 36.54 -19.92
C ASN A 202 3.31 37.85 -19.61
N GLU A 203 4.57 37.76 -19.17
CA GLU A 203 5.42 38.94 -18.95
C GLU A 203 5.63 39.75 -20.26
N LYS A 204 5.89 39.06 -21.38
CA LYS A 204 6.05 39.69 -22.70
C LYS A 204 4.74 40.37 -23.15
N LEU A 205 3.59 39.74 -22.90
CA LEU A 205 2.29 40.30 -23.25
C LEU A 205 1.97 41.55 -22.39
N GLN A 206 2.25 41.48 -21.10
CA GLN A 206 2.07 42.65 -20.19
C GLN A 206 3.00 43.79 -20.58
N ALA A 207 4.25 43.54 -20.90
CA ALA A 207 5.19 44.57 -21.37
C ALA A 207 4.73 45.23 -22.67
N LYS A 208 4.20 44.46 -23.63
CA LYS A 208 3.64 44.97 -24.88
C LYS A 208 2.37 45.83 -24.63
N ASN A 209 1.53 45.46 -23.71
CA ASN A 209 0.32 46.21 -23.36
C ASN A 209 0.65 47.50 -22.62
N HIS A 210 1.67 47.50 -21.76
CA HIS A 210 2.17 48.74 -21.10
C HIS A 210 2.80 49.73 -22.09
N GLN A 211 3.53 49.24 -23.11
CA GLN A 211 4.05 50.11 -24.16
C GLN A 211 2.95 50.70 -25.04
N LYS A 212 1.91 49.93 -25.37
CA LYS A 212 0.76 50.49 -26.12
C LYS A 212 -0.04 51.51 -25.33
N ALA A 213 -0.18 51.34 -24.01
CA ALA A 213 -0.89 52.29 -23.14
C ALA A 213 -0.10 53.60 -22.89
N LYS A 214 1.22 53.63 -23.15
CA LYS A 214 2.05 54.86 -23.06
C LYS A 214 2.11 55.67 -24.36
N ILE A 215 1.64 55.11 -25.46
CA ILE A 215 1.68 55.74 -26.80
C ILE A 215 0.29 56.27 -27.22
N ALA A 216 -0.75 55.93 -26.49
CA ALA A 216 -2.11 56.48 -26.63
C ALA A 216 -2.37 57.58 -25.60
#